data_1f04322bbdefd40fcaa10ee228292a06
#
_entry.id   1f04322bbdefd40fcaa10ee228292a06
#
_cell.length_a   1.000
_cell.length_b   1.000
_cell.length_c   1.000
_cell.angle_alpha   90.00
_cell.angle_beta   90.00
_cell.angle_gamma   90.00
#
_symmetry.space_group_name_H-M   'P 1'
#
loop_
_entity.id
_entity.type
_entity.pdbx_description
1 polymer ?
#
loop_
_entity_poly.entity_id
_entity_poly.type
_entity_poly.pdbx_seq_one_letter_code
_entity_poly.pdbx_strand_id
1 'polypeptide(L)'
;MKAGVNAPGYNNALGELDRWLVETVVAFTKMERTVQFLLGVSVCIALSGCSRAHPSNVDAAQIRAKLDAIPLDRKVDLTNKEWLVILSPQQFYVMRRAGTELPSLSGNALDHHNGTYVCSACGNPLYGAETKFNSGTGWPSFWQPIRKEAVRESSTSSVIFGVEISCARCGSHLGHVFNDGPEPTGLRYCMNAVALTFHEGEGTTENAHANH
;
A
#
# COMPACT_ATOMS: atom_id res chain seq x y z
N MET A 1 44.42 -49.17 -21.69
CA MET A 1 44.96 -47.82 -21.92
C MET A 1 43.90 -46.81 -21.46
N LYS A 2 44.11 -46.16 -20.29
CA LYS A 2 43.26 -45.13 -19.77
C LYS A 2 43.97 -43.81 -19.95
N ALA A 3 43.43 -42.92 -20.78
CA ALA A 3 43.92 -41.56 -20.94
C ALA A 3 43.30 -40.67 -19.87
N GLY A 4 44.14 -40.12 -18.98
CA GLY A 4 43.76 -39.11 -18.02
C GLY A 4 43.76 -37.74 -18.70
N VAL A 5 42.69 -36.99 -18.53
CA VAL A 5 42.60 -35.58 -18.95
C VAL A 5 42.80 -34.72 -17.71
N ASN A 6 43.96 -34.09 -17.61
CA ASN A 6 44.25 -33.03 -16.64
C ASN A 6 43.62 -31.73 -17.15
N ALA A 7 42.73 -31.16 -16.40
CA ALA A 7 42.26 -29.79 -16.58
C ALA A 7 43.07 -28.86 -15.67
N PRO A 8 43.75 -27.84 -16.17
CA PRO A 8 44.43 -26.85 -15.34
C PRO A 8 43.55 -25.64 -15.09
N GLY A 9 43.54 -25.15 -13.86
CA GLY A 9 43.37 -23.71 -13.62
C GLY A 9 42.10 -23.20 -12.95
N TYR A 10 41.51 -23.90 -11.96
CA TYR A 10 40.36 -23.30 -11.23
C TYR A 10 40.63 -22.90 -9.75
N ASN A 11 41.83 -23.18 -9.24
CA ASN A 11 42.14 -23.00 -7.81
C ASN A 11 42.82 -21.68 -7.43
N ASN A 12 43.15 -20.80 -8.37
CA ASN A 12 43.85 -19.54 -8.05
C ASN A 12 42.90 -18.29 -7.99
N ALA A 13 41.71 -18.36 -8.55
CA ALA A 13 40.82 -17.18 -8.55
C ALA A 13 40.08 -16.95 -7.22
N LEU A 14 39.81 -18.00 -6.44
CA LEU A 14 39.12 -17.89 -5.15
C LEU A 14 40.04 -17.37 -4.04
N GLY A 15 41.34 -17.62 -4.09
CA GLY A 15 42.28 -17.12 -3.09
C GLY A 15 42.59 -15.61 -3.19
N GLU A 16 42.48 -15.04 -4.38
CA GLU A 16 42.71 -13.59 -4.57
C GLU A 16 41.48 -12.74 -4.17
N LEU A 17 40.27 -13.26 -4.36
CA LEU A 17 39.03 -12.59 -3.93
C LEU A 17 38.91 -12.49 -2.40
N ASP A 18 39.26 -13.55 -1.68
CA ASP A 18 39.23 -13.54 -0.21
C ASP A 18 40.28 -12.60 0.38
N ARG A 19 41.45 -12.50 -0.28
CA ARG A 19 42.49 -11.60 0.17
C ARG A 19 42.14 -10.13 -0.06
N TRP A 20 41.47 -9.82 -1.17
CA TRP A 20 40.98 -8.46 -1.46
C TRP A 20 39.85 -7.99 -0.52
N LEU A 21 38.95 -8.91 -0.16
CA LEU A 21 37.88 -8.64 0.81
C LEU A 21 38.43 -8.38 2.22
N VAL A 22 39.43 -9.13 2.66
CA VAL A 22 40.03 -8.92 3.99
C VAL A 22 40.80 -7.60 4.05
N GLU A 23 41.53 -7.23 3.01
CA GLU A 23 42.26 -5.95 2.97
C GLU A 23 41.33 -4.73 2.91
N THR A 24 40.18 -4.81 2.21
CA THR A 24 39.21 -3.73 2.17
C THR A 24 38.48 -3.56 3.50
N VAL A 25 38.13 -4.63 4.20
CA VAL A 25 37.49 -4.54 5.52
C VAL A 25 38.43 -3.97 6.57
N VAL A 26 39.73 -4.35 6.55
CA VAL A 26 40.75 -3.82 7.47
C VAL A 26 41.04 -2.34 7.21
N ALA A 27 41.01 -1.89 5.94
CA ALA A 27 41.18 -0.49 5.59
C ALA A 27 40.02 0.36 6.07
N PHE A 28 38.76 -0.15 5.99
CA PHE A 28 37.55 0.56 6.45
C PHE A 28 37.54 0.75 7.97
N THR A 29 37.90 -0.28 8.73
CA THR A 29 37.95 -0.20 10.22
C THR A 29 39.07 0.72 10.74
N LYS A 30 40.16 0.87 9.95
CA LYS A 30 41.27 1.78 10.31
C LYS A 30 40.92 3.24 10.02
N MET A 31 40.06 3.52 9.03
CA MET A 31 39.62 4.86 8.68
C MET A 31 38.60 5.41 9.73
N GLU A 32 37.72 4.56 10.28
CA GLU A 32 36.80 4.98 11.34
C GLU A 32 37.49 5.36 12.65
N ARG A 33 38.60 4.71 13.00
CA ARG A 33 39.38 5.06 14.22
C ARG A 33 40.15 6.35 14.09
N THR A 34 40.50 6.78 12.88
CA THR A 34 41.27 8.02 12.66
C THR A 34 40.35 9.24 12.66
N VAL A 35 39.08 9.10 12.27
CA VAL A 35 38.09 10.19 12.30
C VAL A 35 37.61 10.48 13.73
N GLN A 36 37.57 9.47 14.61
CA GLN A 36 37.20 9.69 16.04
C GLN A 36 38.27 10.37 16.87
N PHE A 37 39.56 10.35 16.43
CA PHE A 37 40.65 10.96 17.20
C PHE A 37 40.89 12.44 16.89
N LEU A 38 40.28 13.01 15.82
CA LEU A 38 40.42 14.41 15.43
C LEU A 38 39.26 15.33 15.89
N LEU A 39 38.24 14.79 16.55
CA LEU A 39 37.08 15.55 17.05
C LEU A 39 37.13 15.84 18.57
N GLY A 40 38.27 15.61 19.20
CA GLY A 40 38.49 15.86 20.63
C GLY A 40 39.06 17.26 20.94
N VAL A 41 38.69 18.31 20.22
CA VAL A 41 38.99 19.69 20.63
C VAL A 41 37.70 20.42 20.96
N SER A 42 37.52 20.56 22.27
CA SER A 42 36.45 21.31 22.90
C SER A 42 36.44 22.76 22.40
N VAL A 43 35.37 23.17 21.74
CA VAL A 43 34.99 24.57 21.61
C VAL A 43 33.59 24.70 22.21
N CYS A 44 33.56 25.09 23.50
CA CYS A 44 32.38 25.66 24.11
C CYS A 44 32.10 27.01 23.44
N ILE A 45 31.24 27.03 22.45
CA ILE A 45 30.60 28.27 21.99
C ILE A 45 29.16 28.20 22.50
N ALA A 46 28.90 29.04 23.52
CA ALA A 46 27.56 29.37 23.94
C ALA A 46 26.82 30.01 22.74
N LEU A 47 26.03 29.24 22.03
CA LEU A 47 25.09 29.74 21.05
C LEU A 47 23.72 29.79 21.69
N SER A 48 23.37 31.04 22.07
CA SER A 48 22.02 31.48 22.32
C SER A 48 21.04 30.87 21.33
N GLY A 49 19.95 30.30 21.87
CA GLY A 49 18.94 29.57 21.12
C GLY A 49 18.37 30.33 19.93
N CYS A 50 18.77 29.94 18.73
CA CYS A 50 17.95 30.00 17.57
C CYS A 50 17.41 28.58 17.35
N SER A 51 16.27 28.28 17.95
CA SER A 51 15.45 27.14 17.53
C SER A 51 15.09 27.40 16.07
N ARG A 52 15.93 26.94 15.14
CA ARG A 52 15.50 26.73 13.76
C ARG A 52 14.42 25.66 13.85
N ALA A 53 13.16 26.10 13.79
CA ALA A 53 12.06 25.21 13.51
C ALA A 53 12.45 24.42 12.26
N HIS A 54 12.72 23.12 12.43
CA HIS A 54 12.85 22.20 11.32
C HIS A 54 11.54 22.32 10.54
N PRO A 55 11.57 22.46 9.20
CA PRO A 55 10.35 22.53 8.43
C PRO A 55 9.58 21.21 8.65
N SER A 56 8.53 21.33 9.48
CA SER A 56 7.40 20.43 9.64
C SER A 56 7.74 18.93 9.42
N ASN A 57 8.13 18.27 10.50
CA ASN A 57 7.76 16.88 10.70
C ASN A 57 6.22 16.88 10.74
N VAL A 58 5.58 16.66 9.60
CA VAL A 58 4.12 16.63 9.51
C VAL A 58 3.69 15.42 10.32
N ASP A 59 3.18 15.65 11.52
CA ASP A 59 2.84 14.60 12.46
C ASP A 59 1.66 13.80 11.89
N ALA A 60 1.82 12.49 11.81
CA ALA A 60 0.78 11.57 11.36
C ALA A 60 -0.53 11.75 12.16
N ALA A 61 -0.44 12.03 13.45
CA ALA A 61 -1.59 12.28 14.30
C ALA A 61 -2.34 13.54 13.89
N GLN A 62 -1.64 14.62 13.53
CA GLN A 62 -2.26 15.86 13.06
C GLN A 62 -2.99 15.66 11.72
N ILE A 63 -2.39 14.90 10.79
CA ILE A 63 -3.04 14.61 9.50
C ILE A 63 -4.27 13.75 9.72
N ARG A 64 -4.20 12.73 10.58
CA ARG A 64 -5.36 11.90 10.90
C ARG A 64 -6.47 12.72 11.55
N ALA A 65 -6.16 13.56 12.54
CA ALA A 65 -7.12 14.46 13.15
C ALA A 65 -7.77 15.42 12.13
N LYS A 66 -6.97 15.97 11.18
CA LYS A 66 -7.48 16.77 10.06
C LYS A 66 -8.45 15.96 9.19
N LEU A 67 -8.10 14.69 8.87
CA LEU A 67 -8.92 13.79 8.07
C LEU A 67 -10.24 13.44 8.78
N ASP A 68 -10.18 13.13 10.07
CA ASP A 68 -11.32 12.73 10.90
C ASP A 68 -12.29 13.90 11.13
N ALA A 69 -11.78 15.14 11.13
CA ALA A 69 -12.61 16.34 11.21
C ALA A 69 -13.42 16.64 9.93
N ILE A 70 -13.08 15.99 8.79
CA ILE A 70 -13.83 16.18 7.54
C ILE A 70 -15.05 15.26 7.55
N PRO A 71 -16.28 15.77 7.46
CA PRO A 71 -17.49 14.96 7.39
C PRO A 71 -17.46 13.95 6.23
N LEU A 72 -18.13 12.79 6.40
CA LEU A 72 -18.09 11.70 5.40
C LEU A 72 -18.68 12.09 4.04
N ASP A 73 -19.61 13.05 4.00
CA ASP A 73 -20.21 13.60 2.79
C ASP A 73 -19.33 14.62 2.06
N ARG A 74 -18.21 15.01 2.66
CA ARG A 74 -17.26 15.96 2.08
C ARG A 74 -16.06 15.26 1.45
N LYS A 75 -15.57 15.84 0.36
CA LYS A 75 -14.33 15.39 -0.29
C LYS A 75 -13.12 15.64 0.59
N VAL A 76 -12.18 14.72 0.53
CA VAL A 76 -10.86 14.83 1.19
C VAL A 76 -9.84 15.30 0.17
N ASP A 77 -9.20 16.43 0.47
CA ASP A 77 -8.11 16.99 -0.33
C ASP A 77 -6.85 17.05 0.54
N LEU A 78 -6.12 15.93 0.57
CA LEU A 78 -4.80 15.83 1.17
C LEU A 78 -3.75 15.71 0.06
N THR A 79 -2.59 16.34 0.28
CA THR A 79 -1.44 16.23 -0.62
C THR A 79 -0.83 14.82 -0.60
N ASN A 80 -0.10 14.46 -1.65
CA ASN A 80 0.63 13.18 -1.65
C ASN A 80 1.66 13.06 -0.52
N LYS A 81 2.21 14.18 -0.03
CA LYS A 81 3.10 14.18 1.15
C LYS A 81 2.35 13.79 2.42
N GLU A 82 1.15 14.33 2.63
CA GLU A 82 0.29 13.96 3.76
C GLU A 82 -0.14 12.49 3.68
N TRP A 83 -0.57 12.02 2.49
CA TRP A 83 -0.90 10.60 2.28
C TRP A 83 0.27 9.67 2.55
N LEU A 84 1.50 10.04 2.15
CA LEU A 84 2.71 9.24 2.39
C LEU A 84 3.01 9.05 3.88
N VAL A 85 2.61 10.02 4.72
CA VAL A 85 2.82 9.96 6.17
C VAL A 85 1.84 9.02 6.86
N ILE A 86 0.58 8.95 6.39
CA ILE A 86 -0.49 8.21 7.08
C ILE A 86 -0.83 6.85 6.45
N LEU A 87 -0.40 6.59 5.24
CA LEU A 87 -0.57 5.30 4.56
C LEU A 87 0.69 4.45 4.69
N SER A 88 0.55 3.14 4.77
CA SER A 88 1.69 2.24 4.62
C SER A 88 2.30 2.36 3.22
N PRO A 89 3.57 1.97 3.01
CA PRO A 89 4.18 2.01 1.68
C PRO A 89 3.37 1.26 0.61
N GLN A 90 2.80 0.10 0.96
CA GLN A 90 1.97 -0.70 0.05
C GLN A 90 0.64 0.01 -0.24
N GLN A 91 -0.04 0.55 0.78
CA GLN A 91 -1.25 1.34 0.59
C GLN A 91 -0.99 2.56 -0.29
N PHE A 92 0.11 3.29 -0.05
CA PHE A 92 0.45 4.45 -0.87
C PHE A 92 0.70 4.07 -2.33
N TYR A 93 1.45 2.97 -2.57
CA TYR A 93 1.70 2.45 -3.92
C TYR A 93 0.39 2.11 -4.64
N VAL A 94 -0.50 1.36 -4.00
CA VAL A 94 -1.79 0.97 -4.61
C VAL A 94 -2.71 2.17 -4.75
N MET A 95 -2.96 2.90 -3.67
CA MET A 95 -4.05 3.86 -3.59
C MET A 95 -3.71 5.24 -4.18
N ARG A 96 -2.42 5.61 -4.24
CA ARG A 96 -1.97 6.95 -4.72
C ARG A 96 -1.13 6.90 -5.98
N ARG A 97 -0.67 5.70 -6.39
CA ARG A 97 0.10 5.48 -7.62
C ARG A 97 -0.60 4.52 -8.58
N ALA A 98 -1.87 4.18 -8.33
CA ALA A 98 -2.67 3.24 -9.12
C ALA A 98 -1.95 1.89 -9.34
N GLY A 99 -1.23 1.41 -8.32
CA GLY A 99 -0.60 0.10 -8.33
C GLY A 99 -1.61 -1.03 -8.11
N THR A 100 -1.17 -2.26 -8.29
CA THR A 100 -1.94 -3.46 -7.98
C THR A 100 -1.14 -4.33 -7.03
N GLU A 101 -1.77 -4.82 -5.98
CA GLU A 101 -1.17 -5.81 -5.08
C GLU A 101 -1.11 -7.19 -5.72
N LEU A 102 -0.27 -8.08 -5.20
CA LEU A 102 -0.30 -9.49 -5.63
C LEU A 102 -1.60 -10.15 -5.16
N PRO A 103 -2.16 -11.07 -5.97
CA PRO A 103 -3.36 -11.81 -5.57
C PRO A 103 -3.07 -12.66 -4.33
N SER A 104 -4.02 -12.71 -3.40
CA SER A 104 -3.93 -13.60 -2.24
C SER A 104 -4.19 -15.05 -2.67
N LEU A 105 -3.29 -15.96 -2.31
CA LEU A 105 -3.50 -17.39 -2.55
C LEU A 105 -4.70 -17.96 -1.79
N SER A 106 -5.13 -17.31 -0.70
CA SER A 106 -6.32 -17.68 0.06
C SER A 106 -7.63 -17.16 -0.54
N GLY A 107 -7.57 -16.33 -1.61
CA GLY A 107 -8.73 -15.85 -2.39
C GLY A 107 -9.78 -15.04 -1.61
N ASN A 108 -9.85 -15.23 -0.29
CA ASN A 108 -10.89 -14.74 0.60
C ASN A 108 -10.36 -14.10 1.87
N ALA A 109 -9.17 -13.46 1.81
CA ALA A 109 -8.54 -12.85 2.99
C ALA A 109 -9.46 -11.87 3.78
N LEU A 110 -10.62 -11.53 3.21
CA LEU A 110 -11.65 -10.67 3.80
C LEU A 110 -13.03 -11.34 3.69
N ASP A 111 -13.17 -12.58 4.15
CA ASP A 111 -14.47 -13.26 4.14
C ASP A 111 -15.24 -12.96 5.44
N HIS A 112 -15.99 -11.88 5.42
CA HIS A 112 -16.82 -11.43 6.52
C HIS A 112 -18.28 -11.40 6.10
N HIS A 113 -19.18 -11.90 6.96
CA HIS A 113 -20.59 -12.09 6.59
C HIS A 113 -21.48 -10.89 6.90
N ASN A 114 -21.16 -10.05 7.88
CA ASN A 114 -21.94 -8.87 8.25
C ASN A 114 -21.06 -7.66 8.46
N GLY A 115 -21.26 -6.61 7.70
CA GLY A 115 -20.51 -5.38 7.85
C GLY A 115 -20.25 -4.64 6.56
N THR A 116 -19.38 -3.65 6.63
CA THR A 116 -19.08 -2.75 5.53
C THR A 116 -17.59 -2.68 5.27
N TYR A 117 -17.22 -2.80 4.02
CA TYR A 117 -15.87 -2.51 3.54
C TYR A 117 -15.75 -1.01 3.24
N VAL A 118 -14.84 -0.35 3.96
CA VAL A 118 -14.59 1.09 3.81
C VAL A 118 -13.24 1.34 3.15
N CYS A 119 -13.08 2.52 2.57
CA CYS A 119 -11.80 2.96 2.03
C CYS A 119 -10.74 3.08 3.14
N SER A 120 -9.66 2.31 3.06
CA SER A 120 -8.57 2.33 4.05
C SER A 120 -7.91 3.70 4.21
N ALA A 121 -7.96 4.55 3.18
CA ALA A 121 -7.39 5.88 3.24
C ALA A 121 -8.27 6.89 3.97
N CYS A 122 -9.60 6.84 3.81
CA CYS A 122 -10.47 7.91 4.29
C CYS A 122 -11.75 7.45 5.02
N GLY A 123 -11.99 6.15 5.18
CA GLY A 123 -13.17 5.64 5.88
C GLY A 123 -14.48 5.71 5.09
N ASN A 124 -14.48 6.13 3.81
CA ASN A 124 -15.71 6.15 3.01
C ASN A 124 -16.29 4.75 2.86
N PRO A 125 -17.58 4.50 3.23
CA PRO A 125 -18.25 3.22 2.97
C PRO A 125 -18.29 2.93 1.47
N LEU A 126 -17.81 1.73 1.06
CA LEU A 126 -17.66 1.35 -0.34
C LEU A 126 -18.54 0.17 -0.74
N TYR A 127 -18.47 -0.94 0.01
CA TYR A 127 -19.16 -2.19 -0.31
C TYR A 127 -19.77 -2.80 0.94
N GLY A 128 -20.98 -3.36 0.83
CA GLY A 128 -21.56 -4.20 1.86
C GLY A 128 -21.03 -5.64 1.74
N ALA A 129 -20.88 -6.31 2.89
CA ALA A 129 -20.39 -7.70 2.90
C ALA A 129 -21.31 -8.65 2.11
N GLU A 130 -22.61 -8.36 2.03
CA GLU A 130 -23.62 -9.12 1.28
C GLU A 130 -23.39 -9.10 -0.24
N THR A 131 -22.63 -8.12 -0.74
CA THR A 131 -22.31 -8.03 -2.17
C THR A 131 -21.02 -8.74 -2.55
N LYS A 132 -20.26 -9.23 -1.54
CA LYS A 132 -18.98 -9.93 -1.74
C LYS A 132 -19.21 -11.35 -2.29
N PHE A 133 -18.37 -11.77 -3.23
CA PHE A 133 -18.38 -13.13 -3.75
C PHE A 133 -16.97 -13.62 -4.08
N ASN A 134 -16.82 -14.93 -4.17
CA ASN A 134 -15.56 -15.56 -4.59
C ASN A 134 -15.46 -15.58 -6.12
N SER A 135 -14.65 -14.73 -6.69
CA SER A 135 -14.39 -14.68 -8.14
C SER A 135 -13.31 -15.65 -8.61
N GLY A 136 -12.59 -16.31 -7.70
CA GLY A 136 -11.44 -17.15 -8.04
C GLY A 136 -10.19 -16.39 -8.49
N THR A 137 -10.20 -15.04 -8.50
CA THR A 137 -9.08 -14.23 -9.00
C THR A 137 -8.00 -13.97 -7.95
N GLY A 138 -8.29 -14.23 -6.67
CA GLY A 138 -7.38 -13.95 -5.55
C GLY A 138 -7.49 -12.52 -4.99
N TRP A 139 -8.36 -11.68 -5.54
CA TRP A 139 -8.68 -10.36 -5.03
C TRP A 139 -10.11 -10.29 -4.51
N PRO A 140 -10.40 -9.45 -3.48
CA PRO A 140 -11.75 -9.18 -3.02
C PRO A 140 -12.65 -8.73 -4.18
N SER A 141 -13.80 -9.37 -4.35
CA SER A 141 -14.72 -9.10 -5.45
C SER A 141 -16.13 -8.84 -4.94
N PHE A 142 -16.80 -7.83 -5.51
CA PHE A 142 -18.14 -7.41 -5.15
C PHE A 142 -18.95 -7.23 -6.43
N TRP A 143 -20.27 -7.52 -6.38
CA TRP A 143 -21.12 -7.35 -7.56
C TRP A 143 -21.77 -5.96 -7.65
N GLN A 144 -21.74 -5.15 -6.56
CA GLN A 144 -22.10 -3.71 -6.57
C GLN A 144 -21.49 -2.96 -5.38
N PRO A 145 -21.30 -1.63 -5.48
CA PRO A 145 -20.98 -0.78 -4.34
C PRO A 145 -22.20 -0.57 -3.44
N ILE A 146 -21.99 -0.16 -2.18
CA ILE A 146 -23.05 0.12 -1.20
C ILE A 146 -24.01 1.22 -1.70
N ARG A 147 -23.50 2.15 -2.50
CA ARG A 147 -24.23 3.15 -3.29
C ARG A 147 -23.39 3.56 -4.48
N LYS A 148 -24.00 3.89 -5.60
CA LYS A 148 -23.29 4.22 -6.85
C LYS A 148 -22.29 5.36 -6.67
N GLU A 149 -22.65 6.35 -5.85
CA GLU A 149 -21.86 7.56 -5.57
C GLU A 149 -20.69 7.31 -4.61
N ALA A 150 -20.56 6.10 -4.02
CA ALA A 150 -19.44 5.75 -3.15
C ALA A 150 -18.12 5.64 -3.92
N VAL A 151 -18.19 5.29 -5.21
CA VAL A 151 -17.05 5.10 -6.09
C VAL A 151 -17.16 5.97 -7.34
N ARG A 152 -16.05 6.13 -8.06
CA ARG A 152 -16.01 6.76 -9.38
C ARG A 152 -15.38 5.80 -10.37
N GLU A 153 -16.02 5.69 -11.52
CA GLU A 153 -15.50 4.97 -12.68
C GLU A 153 -14.72 5.94 -13.56
N SER A 154 -13.56 5.52 -14.05
CA SER A 154 -12.81 6.28 -15.05
C SER A 154 -13.56 6.28 -16.38
N SER A 155 -13.46 7.37 -17.12
CA SER A 155 -13.97 7.44 -18.52
C SER A 155 -13.14 6.59 -19.48
N THR A 156 -11.94 6.17 -19.08
CA THR A 156 -11.05 5.33 -19.88
C THR A 156 -11.22 3.87 -19.48
N SER A 157 -11.71 3.06 -20.41
CA SER A 157 -11.81 1.61 -20.23
C SER A 157 -10.69 0.91 -21.00
N SER A 158 -10.16 -0.17 -20.41
CA SER A 158 -9.27 -1.10 -21.09
C SER A 158 -9.97 -2.46 -21.20
N VAL A 159 -9.93 -3.06 -22.37
CA VAL A 159 -10.50 -4.41 -22.60
C VAL A 159 -9.80 -5.45 -21.72
N ILE A 160 -8.54 -5.22 -21.38
CA ILE A 160 -7.72 -6.15 -20.58
C ILE A 160 -7.82 -5.86 -19.07
N PHE A 161 -7.84 -4.56 -18.70
CA PHE A 161 -7.76 -4.15 -17.29
C PHE A 161 -9.10 -3.68 -16.70
N GLY A 162 -10.17 -3.68 -17.49
CA GLY A 162 -11.48 -3.18 -17.06
C GLY A 162 -11.52 -1.64 -16.96
N VAL A 163 -12.51 -1.13 -16.24
CA VAL A 163 -12.66 0.30 -15.92
C VAL A 163 -12.11 0.56 -14.54
N GLU A 164 -11.21 1.53 -14.40
CA GLU A 164 -10.64 1.88 -13.11
C GLU A 164 -11.71 2.40 -12.15
N ILE A 165 -11.65 1.91 -10.91
CA ILE A 165 -12.49 2.34 -9.80
C ILE A 165 -11.66 3.09 -8.76
N SER A 166 -12.12 4.28 -8.40
CA SER A 166 -11.55 5.11 -7.35
C SER A 166 -12.58 5.50 -6.29
N CYS A 167 -12.11 5.76 -5.07
CA CYS A 167 -12.95 6.27 -3.98
C CYS A 167 -13.50 7.66 -4.34
N ALA A 168 -14.81 7.83 -4.30
CA ALA A 168 -15.43 9.12 -4.63
C ALA A 168 -15.07 10.24 -3.63
N ARG A 169 -14.76 9.88 -2.37
CA ARG A 169 -14.44 10.84 -1.31
C ARG A 169 -13.00 11.37 -1.40
N CYS A 170 -12.00 10.51 -1.57
CA CYS A 170 -10.58 10.92 -1.52
C CYS A 170 -9.80 10.69 -2.82
N GLY A 171 -10.44 10.13 -3.85
CA GLY A 171 -9.82 9.86 -5.14
C GLY A 171 -8.76 8.75 -5.11
N SER A 172 -8.66 7.97 -4.02
CA SER A 172 -7.73 6.83 -3.99
C SER A 172 -8.13 5.75 -4.98
N HIS A 173 -7.17 5.21 -5.72
CA HIS A 173 -7.37 4.02 -6.54
C HIS A 173 -7.79 2.84 -5.66
N LEU A 174 -8.78 2.07 -6.10
CA LEU A 174 -9.31 0.92 -5.38
C LEU A 174 -9.08 -0.40 -6.15
N GLY A 175 -9.26 -0.37 -7.46
CA GLY A 175 -9.22 -1.53 -8.33
C GLY A 175 -9.92 -1.25 -9.65
N HIS A 176 -10.59 -2.26 -10.21
CA HIS A 176 -11.25 -2.16 -11.51
C HIS A 176 -12.59 -2.90 -11.50
N VAL A 177 -13.49 -2.50 -12.40
CA VAL A 177 -14.74 -3.20 -12.66
C VAL A 177 -14.71 -3.87 -14.02
N PHE A 178 -15.28 -5.06 -14.08
CA PHE A 178 -15.39 -5.95 -15.26
C PHE A 178 -16.85 -6.39 -15.47
N ASN A 179 -17.19 -6.84 -16.70
CA ASN A 179 -18.53 -7.31 -17.09
C ASN A 179 -18.64 -8.84 -17.02
N ASP A 180 -17.94 -9.47 -16.08
CA ASP A 180 -17.88 -10.91 -15.88
C ASP A 180 -18.31 -11.32 -14.46
N GLY A 181 -19.12 -10.49 -13.82
CA GLY A 181 -19.66 -10.72 -12.48
C GLY A 181 -20.95 -11.56 -12.49
N PRO A 182 -21.45 -11.90 -11.30
CA PRO A 182 -22.71 -12.62 -11.13
C PRO A 182 -23.94 -11.72 -11.34
N GLU A 183 -25.11 -12.35 -11.49
CA GLU A 183 -26.39 -11.67 -11.32
C GLU A 183 -26.47 -11.05 -9.88
N PRO A 184 -27.20 -9.94 -9.68
CA PRO A 184 -28.12 -9.32 -10.65
C PRO A 184 -27.48 -8.29 -11.58
N THR A 185 -26.22 -7.90 -11.36
CA THR A 185 -25.61 -6.78 -12.10
C THR A 185 -24.77 -7.23 -13.30
N GLY A 186 -24.25 -8.45 -13.28
CA GLY A 186 -23.25 -8.91 -14.24
C GLY A 186 -21.88 -8.23 -14.07
N LEU A 187 -21.69 -7.41 -13.02
CA LEU A 187 -20.46 -6.66 -12.77
C LEU A 187 -19.62 -7.33 -11.70
N ARG A 188 -18.30 -7.27 -11.87
CA ARG A 188 -17.31 -7.66 -10.86
C ARG A 188 -16.39 -6.49 -10.55
N TYR A 189 -16.60 -5.90 -9.38
CA TYR A 189 -15.71 -4.91 -8.78
C TYR A 189 -14.56 -5.66 -8.11
N CYS A 190 -13.41 -5.75 -8.77
CA CYS A 190 -12.20 -6.45 -8.33
C CYS A 190 -11.29 -5.44 -7.63
N MET A 191 -11.22 -5.51 -6.30
CA MET A 191 -10.59 -4.49 -5.47
C MET A 191 -9.29 -4.98 -4.86
N ASN A 192 -8.32 -4.08 -4.66
CA ASN A 192 -7.14 -4.37 -3.87
C ASN A 192 -7.52 -4.48 -2.38
N ALA A 193 -7.10 -5.57 -1.72
CA ALA A 193 -7.40 -5.79 -0.31
C ALA A 193 -6.81 -4.69 0.59
N VAL A 194 -5.59 -4.21 0.29
CA VAL A 194 -4.94 -3.12 1.05
C VAL A 194 -5.69 -1.79 0.96
N ALA A 195 -6.57 -1.62 -0.04
CA ALA A 195 -7.40 -0.43 -0.20
C ALA A 195 -8.69 -0.50 0.63
N LEU A 196 -8.98 -1.63 1.26
CA LEU A 196 -10.20 -1.90 2.01
C LEU A 196 -9.90 -2.16 3.49
N THR A 197 -10.71 -1.60 4.37
CA THR A 197 -10.79 -1.97 5.78
C THR A 197 -12.21 -2.47 6.06
N PHE A 198 -12.32 -3.58 6.78
CA PHE A 198 -13.62 -4.12 7.15
C PHE A 198 -14.05 -3.55 8.50
N HIS A 199 -15.28 -3.08 8.57
CA HIS A 199 -15.96 -2.71 9.81
C HIS A 199 -17.10 -3.67 10.05
N GLU A 200 -17.02 -4.44 11.14
CA GLU A 200 -18.14 -5.22 11.64
C GLU A 200 -19.25 -4.26 12.05
N GLY A 201 -20.46 -4.58 11.68
CA GLY A 201 -21.62 -3.80 12.02
C GLY A 201 -22.88 -4.63 11.92
N GLU A 202 -23.94 -4.21 12.57
CA GLU A 202 -25.25 -4.74 12.33
C GLU A 202 -25.55 -4.52 10.85
N GLY A 203 -25.63 -5.62 10.08
CA GLY A 203 -25.99 -5.56 8.67
C GLY A 203 -27.26 -4.70 8.55
N THR A 204 -27.24 -3.74 7.62
CA THR A 204 -28.42 -2.95 7.28
C THR A 204 -29.49 -3.91 6.75
N THR A 205 -30.33 -4.42 7.65
CA THR A 205 -31.51 -5.24 7.35
C THR A 205 -32.67 -4.41 6.75
N GLU A 206 -32.39 -3.24 6.18
CA GLU A 206 -33.45 -2.32 5.71
C GLU A 206 -33.87 -2.47 4.25
N ASN A 207 -33.45 -3.53 3.51
CA ASN A 207 -33.99 -3.70 2.15
C ASN A 207 -34.47 -5.11 1.82
N ALA A 208 -34.89 -5.91 2.82
CA ALA A 208 -35.44 -7.26 2.57
C ALA A 208 -36.97 -7.31 2.42
N HIS A 209 -37.69 -6.19 2.49
CA HIS A 209 -39.16 -6.18 2.44
C HIS A 209 -39.76 -5.16 1.46
N ALA A 210 -39.27 -5.11 0.24
CA ALA A 210 -39.96 -4.37 -0.81
C ALA A 210 -39.98 -5.17 -2.09
N ASN A 211 -40.61 -6.36 -2.10
CA ASN A 211 -41.20 -7.00 -3.28
C ASN A 211 -41.96 -8.25 -2.84
N HIS A 212 -43.24 -8.03 -2.51
CA HIS A 212 -44.34 -8.98 -2.67
C HIS A 212 -45.40 -8.35 -3.56
#